data_57809af9a90651a6a32c233531458f0c
#
_entry.id   57809af9a90651a6a32c233531458f0c
#
_cell.length_a   1.000
_cell.length_b   1.000
_cell.length_c   1.000
_cell.angle_alpha   90.00
_cell.angle_beta   90.00
_cell.angle_gamma   90.00
#
_symmetry.space_group_name_H-M   'P 1'
#
loop_
_entity.id
_entity.type
_entity.pdbx_description
1 polymer ?
#
loop_
_entity_poly.entity_id
_entity_poly.type
_entity_poly.pdbx_seq_one_letter_code
_entity_poly.pdbx_strand_id
1 'polypeptide(L)'
;MDSLADTFEEVEKLYYKLHYTNFTERQNERNAKIRHAERNRSPEDLLTSKKTCPEESIYQLGTLESHASPKELFQIATEFMDEFHERFGKHVHILDWALHLDEGTPHIHERHVFDCENMGYARKDVERTKMNAKKFVRYQEGAEKYSLGLTKFQELAKEAKAVYKIDKVALVNCEIFERYLESFRIA
;
A
#
# COMPACT_ATOMS: atom_id res chain seq x y z
N MET A 1 1.75 -30.67 29.30
CA MET A 1 2.48 -29.72 28.44
C MET A 1 1.41 -29.00 27.63
N ASP A 2 0.87 -27.94 28.22
CA ASP A 2 -0.09 -27.11 27.47
C ASP A 2 0.70 -26.40 26.40
N SER A 3 0.40 -26.70 25.14
CA SER A 3 0.93 -25.92 24.02
C SER A 3 0.27 -24.55 24.10
N LEU A 4 1.01 -23.54 24.48
CA LEU A 4 0.68 -22.17 24.22
C LEU A 4 0.69 -21.99 22.68
N ALA A 5 -0.39 -22.40 22.03
CA ALA A 5 -0.68 -21.92 20.69
C ALA A 5 -1.28 -20.53 20.89
N ASP A 6 -0.51 -19.51 20.56
CA ASP A 6 -1.02 -18.14 20.54
C ASP A 6 -2.23 -18.11 19.58
N THR A 7 -3.29 -17.43 19.99
CA THR A 7 -4.44 -17.24 19.11
C THR A 7 -4.10 -16.20 18.03
N PHE A 8 -4.77 -16.23 16.89
CA PHE A 8 -4.65 -15.17 15.88
C PHE A 8 -4.76 -13.78 16.50
N GLU A 9 -5.69 -13.60 17.42
CA GLU A 9 -5.90 -12.32 18.10
C GLU A 9 -4.66 -11.86 18.90
N GLU A 10 -3.98 -12.78 19.58
CA GLU A 10 -2.77 -12.47 20.37
C GLU A 10 -1.59 -12.13 19.46
N VAL A 11 -1.39 -12.88 18.40
CA VAL A 11 -0.34 -12.61 17.40
C VAL A 11 -0.56 -11.27 16.72
N GLU A 12 -1.79 -10.98 16.28
CA GLU A 12 -2.16 -9.72 15.66
C GLU A 12 -1.94 -8.53 16.60
N LYS A 13 -2.39 -8.62 17.85
CA LYS A 13 -2.17 -7.58 18.88
C LYS A 13 -0.69 -7.31 19.10
N LEU A 14 0.10 -8.37 19.23
CA LEU A 14 1.54 -8.25 19.43
C LEU A 14 2.21 -7.58 18.22
N TYR A 15 1.87 -8.00 17.00
CA TYR A 15 2.39 -7.42 15.77
C TYR A 15 2.09 -5.91 15.69
N TYR A 16 0.83 -5.52 15.88
CA TYR A 16 0.43 -4.11 15.82
C TYR A 16 1.12 -3.27 16.91
N LYS A 17 1.24 -3.80 18.09
CA LYS A 17 1.97 -3.13 19.18
C LYS A 17 3.44 -2.92 18.85
N LEU A 18 4.13 -3.93 18.30
CA LEU A 18 5.54 -3.84 17.95
C LEU A 18 5.80 -2.87 16.79
N HIS A 19 4.98 -2.92 15.76
CA HIS A 19 5.25 -2.20 14.52
C HIS A 19 4.62 -0.81 14.45
N TYR A 20 3.48 -0.58 15.12
CA TYR A 20 2.73 0.67 14.97
C TYR A 20 2.73 1.59 16.19
N THR A 21 3.29 1.21 17.35
CA THR A 21 3.35 2.10 18.53
C THR A 21 4.06 3.41 18.20
N ASN A 22 5.28 3.36 17.67
CA ASN A 22 6.03 4.56 17.32
C ASN A 22 5.33 5.43 16.27
N PHE A 23 4.61 4.81 15.34
CA PHE A 23 3.83 5.53 14.33
C PHE A 23 2.66 6.27 14.97
N THR A 24 1.87 5.60 15.79
CA THR A 24 0.70 6.21 16.47
C THR A 24 1.12 7.31 17.43
N GLU A 25 2.19 7.13 18.19
CA GLU A 25 2.74 8.17 19.08
C GLU A 25 3.14 9.44 18.31
N ARG A 26 3.91 9.31 17.24
CA ARG A 26 4.29 10.46 16.38
C ARG A 26 3.07 11.13 15.76
N GLN A 27 2.06 10.37 15.36
CA GLN A 27 0.82 10.92 14.81
C GLN A 27 0.03 11.68 15.88
N ASN A 28 -0.05 11.13 17.09
CA ASN A 28 -0.74 11.73 18.23
C ASN A 28 -0.05 13.02 18.68
N GLU A 29 1.28 13.07 18.69
CA GLU A 29 2.03 14.31 18.94
C GLU A 29 1.74 15.39 17.89
N ARG A 30 1.63 15.02 16.61
CA ARG A 30 1.23 15.97 15.55
C ARG A 30 -0.19 16.47 15.77
N ASN A 31 -1.12 15.58 16.10
CA ASN A 31 -2.51 15.92 16.38
C ASN A 31 -2.61 16.91 17.56
N ALA A 32 -1.83 16.70 18.62
CA ALA A 32 -1.78 17.59 19.76
C ALA A 32 -1.30 18.99 19.37
N LYS A 33 -0.24 19.09 18.54
CA LYS A 33 0.29 20.38 18.05
C LYS A 33 -0.72 21.18 17.24
N ILE A 34 -1.57 20.51 16.47
CA ILE A 34 -2.61 21.15 15.65
C ILE A 34 -3.99 21.20 16.35
N ARG A 35 -4.05 20.85 17.65
CA ARG A 35 -5.26 20.84 18.49
C ARG A 35 -6.37 19.90 17.97
N HIS A 36 -5.99 18.74 17.44
CA HIS A 36 -6.89 17.69 16.95
C HIS A 36 -6.70 16.37 17.70
N ALA A 37 -6.76 16.43 19.04
CA ALA A 37 -6.60 15.25 19.89
C ALA A 37 -7.68 14.17 19.65
N GLU A 38 -8.83 14.53 19.12
CA GLU A 38 -9.91 13.60 18.70
C GLU A 38 -9.50 12.65 17.58
N ARG A 39 -8.37 12.92 16.91
CA ARG A 39 -7.80 12.08 15.85
C ARG A 39 -6.74 11.11 16.35
N ASN A 40 -6.47 11.13 17.65
CA ASN A 40 -5.49 10.22 18.23
C ASN A 40 -5.92 8.76 18.03
N ARG A 41 -4.93 7.91 17.80
CA ARG A 41 -5.11 6.47 17.58
C ARG A 41 -4.11 5.69 18.42
N SER A 42 -4.52 4.51 18.86
CA SER A 42 -3.66 3.47 19.42
C SER A 42 -3.36 2.39 18.37
N PRO A 43 -2.41 1.50 18.59
CA PRO A 43 -2.24 0.31 17.75
C PRO A 43 -3.51 -0.55 17.68
N GLU A 44 -4.27 -0.65 18.77
CA GLU A 44 -5.54 -1.39 18.82
C GLU A 44 -6.62 -0.75 17.94
N ASP A 45 -6.65 0.59 17.84
CA ASP A 45 -7.55 1.29 16.92
C ASP A 45 -7.21 0.99 15.46
N LEU A 46 -5.93 0.76 15.15
CA LEU A 46 -5.50 0.35 13.82
C LEU A 46 -5.89 -1.10 13.54
N LEU A 47 -5.71 -1.98 14.51
CA LEU A 47 -6.08 -3.40 14.42
C LEU A 47 -7.57 -3.60 14.15
N THR A 48 -8.43 -2.80 14.75
CA THR A 48 -9.89 -2.91 14.62
C THR A 48 -10.49 -2.10 13.48
N SER A 49 -9.71 -1.23 12.85
CA SER A 49 -10.16 -0.38 11.76
C SER A 49 -10.27 -1.15 10.45
N LYS A 50 -11.43 -1.08 9.78
CA LYS A 50 -11.68 -1.70 8.46
C LYS A 50 -10.67 -1.34 7.35
N LYS A 51 -9.83 -0.33 7.56
CA LYS A 51 -8.82 0.12 6.57
C LYS A 51 -7.43 -0.41 6.86
N THR A 52 -7.21 -0.91 8.05
CA THR A 52 -5.88 -1.25 8.56
C THR A 52 -5.84 -2.56 9.33
N CYS A 53 -6.99 -3.21 9.54
CA CYS A 53 -7.05 -4.55 10.15
C CYS A 53 -6.37 -5.58 9.23
N PRO A 54 -5.90 -6.69 9.80
CA PRO A 54 -5.43 -7.82 9.00
C PRO A 54 -6.51 -8.30 8.04
N GLU A 55 -6.10 -8.75 6.87
CA GLU A 55 -6.96 -9.45 5.94
C GLU A 55 -6.85 -10.95 6.18
N GLU A 56 -7.89 -11.68 5.78
CA GLU A 56 -7.95 -13.13 5.88
C GLU A 56 -8.01 -13.76 4.50
N SER A 57 -7.20 -14.80 4.30
CA SER A 57 -7.27 -15.67 3.13
C SER A 57 -7.62 -17.10 3.55
N ILE A 58 -8.45 -17.76 2.76
CA ILE A 58 -8.79 -19.16 2.98
C ILE A 58 -8.28 -19.97 1.79
N TYR A 59 -7.48 -21.00 2.08
CA TYR A 59 -6.92 -21.91 1.08
C TYR A 59 -7.50 -23.30 1.24
N GLN A 60 -8.15 -23.78 0.19
CA GLN A 60 -8.76 -25.10 0.12
C GLN A 60 -8.41 -25.76 -1.21
N LEU A 61 -8.09 -27.04 -1.20
CA LEU A 61 -7.82 -27.81 -2.40
C LEU A 61 -8.87 -28.89 -2.59
N GLY A 62 -9.76 -28.66 -3.56
CA GLY A 62 -10.84 -29.58 -3.91
C GLY A 62 -12.21 -29.14 -3.41
N THR A 63 -13.12 -30.10 -3.36
CA THR A 63 -14.52 -29.93 -2.99
C THR A 63 -14.88 -30.88 -1.84
N LEU A 64 -16.09 -30.80 -1.32
CA LEU A 64 -16.59 -31.72 -0.29
C LEU A 64 -16.50 -33.18 -0.67
N GLU A 65 -16.69 -33.50 -1.96
CA GLU A 65 -16.68 -34.88 -2.48
C GLU A 65 -15.27 -35.38 -2.80
N SER A 66 -14.35 -34.50 -3.12
CA SER A 66 -12.97 -34.85 -3.50
C SER A 66 -12.03 -33.70 -3.16
N HIS A 67 -11.23 -33.88 -2.14
CA HIS A 67 -10.29 -32.88 -1.63
C HIS A 67 -8.93 -33.50 -1.32
N ALA A 68 -7.91 -32.64 -1.20
CA ALA A 68 -6.61 -33.04 -0.73
C ALA A 68 -6.67 -33.53 0.74
N SER A 69 -5.83 -34.46 1.09
CA SER A 69 -5.69 -34.86 2.49
C SER A 69 -5.10 -33.70 3.33
N PRO A 70 -5.35 -33.63 4.65
CA PRO A 70 -4.75 -32.64 5.52
C PRO A 70 -3.23 -32.53 5.38
N LYS A 71 -2.55 -33.65 5.20
CA LYS A 71 -1.08 -33.70 5.04
C LYS A 71 -0.64 -33.06 3.72
N GLU A 72 -1.32 -33.36 2.63
CA GLU A 72 -1.03 -32.78 1.32
C GLU A 72 -1.31 -31.28 1.31
N LEU A 73 -2.45 -30.87 1.86
CA LEU A 73 -2.79 -29.45 1.98
C LEU A 73 -1.74 -28.69 2.80
N PHE A 74 -1.33 -29.25 3.96
CA PHE A 74 -0.32 -28.65 4.82
C PHE A 74 1.02 -28.47 4.09
N GLN A 75 1.47 -29.51 3.37
CA GLN A 75 2.73 -29.44 2.63
C GLN A 75 2.68 -28.38 1.53
N ILE A 76 1.62 -28.40 0.71
CA ILE A 76 1.44 -27.43 -0.38
C ILE A 76 1.34 -25.99 0.16
N ALA A 77 0.61 -25.80 1.26
CA ALA A 77 0.49 -24.49 1.88
C ALA A 77 1.83 -23.97 2.43
N THR A 78 2.62 -24.84 3.07
CA THR A 78 3.95 -24.44 3.56
C THR A 78 4.84 -23.99 2.40
N GLU A 79 4.92 -24.76 1.33
CA GLU A 79 5.71 -24.41 0.14
C GLU A 79 5.20 -23.09 -0.50
N PHE A 80 3.87 -22.92 -0.56
CA PHE A 80 3.25 -21.69 -1.07
C PHE A 80 3.58 -20.46 -0.20
N MET A 81 3.48 -20.59 1.12
CA MET A 81 3.76 -19.47 2.06
C MET A 81 5.24 -19.06 2.00
N ASP A 82 6.15 -20.02 1.87
CA ASP A 82 7.58 -19.75 1.71
C ASP A 82 7.84 -18.99 0.40
N GLU A 83 7.31 -19.47 -0.73
CA GLU A 83 7.43 -18.80 -2.02
C GLU A 83 6.76 -17.42 -2.01
N PHE A 84 5.61 -17.30 -1.37
CA PHE A 84 4.90 -16.04 -1.22
C PHE A 84 5.72 -15.04 -0.41
N HIS A 85 6.32 -15.49 0.69
CA HIS A 85 7.20 -14.66 1.51
C HIS A 85 8.44 -14.19 0.74
N GLU A 86 9.07 -15.06 -0.03
CA GLU A 86 10.22 -14.69 -0.87
C GLU A 86 9.87 -13.61 -1.89
N ARG A 87 8.71 -13.71 -2.52
CA ARG A 87 8.27 -12.79 -3.57
C ARG A 87 7.71 -11.47 -3.04
N PHE A 88 6.90 -11.55 -1.99
CA PHE A 88 6.06 -10.44 -1.54
C PHE A 88 6.32 -10.00 -0.10
N GLY A 89 7.17 -10.66 0.66
CA GLY A 89 7.42 -10.42 2.09
C GLY A 89 7.91 -9.01 2.43
N LYS A 90 8.31 -8.22 1.42
CA LYS A 90 8.59 -6.78 1.59
C LYS A 90 7.33 -5.92 1.69
N HIS A 91 6.19 -6.42 1.27
CA HIS A 91 4.95 -5.67 1.14
C HIS A 91 3.74 -6.36 1.77
N VAL A 92 3.84 -7.65 2.02
CA VAL A 92 2.79 -8.47 2.64
C VAL A 92 3.41 -9.30 3.74
N HIS A 93 2.97 -9.10 4.98
CA HIS A 93 3.45 -9.87 6.12
C HIS A 93 2.37 -10.86 6.55
N ILE A 94 2.63 -12.15 6.37
CA ILE A 94 1.82 -13.21 6.95
C ILE A 94 2.06 -13.19 8.46
N LEU A 95 1.00 -13.02 9.22
CA LEU A 95 1.05 -12.92 10.67
C LEU A 95 0.99 -14.31 11.31
N ASP A 96 0.04 -15.10 10.84
CA ASP A 96 -0.22 -16.45 11.32
C ASP A 96 -1.08 -17.22 10.33
N TRP A 97 -1.09 -18.56 10.44
CA TRP A 97 -1.99 -19.43 9.68
C TRP A 97 -2.29 -20.74 10.42
N ALA A 98 -3.48 -21.27 10.23
CA ALA A 98 -3.93 -22.48 10.89
C ALA A 98 -4.65 -23.42 9.93
N LEU A 99 -4.36 -24.72 10.06
CA LEU A 99 -5.07 -25.77 9.35
C LEU A 99 -6.31 -26.18 10.13
N HIS A 100 -7.48 -26.02 9.53
CA HIS A 100 -8.77 -26.39 10.09
C HIS A 100 -9.21 -27.76 9.52
N LEU A 101 -9.66 -28.63 10.44
CA LEU A 101 -10.07 -30.02 10.17
C LEU A 101 -11.48 -30.33 10.68
N ASP A 102 -12.12 -29.37 11.27
CA ASP A 102 -13.43 -29.49 11.94
C ASP A 102 -14.62 -29.31 11.01
N GLU A 103 -14.35 -28.88 9.78
CA GLU A 103 -15.35 -28.75 8.73
C GLU A 103 -15.24 -29.89 7.71
N GLY A 104 -16.20 -29.95 6.78
CA GLY A 104 -16.30 -31.04 5.80
C GLY A 104 -15.12 -31.20 4.84
N THR A 105 -14.29 -30.17 4.70
CA THR A 105 -13.05 -30.17 3.91
C THR A 105 -11.90 -29.51 4.66
N PRO A 106 -10.70 -30.10 4.64
CA PRO A 106 -9.51 -29.45 5.19
C PRO A 106 -9.27 -28.11 4.49
N HIS A 107 -9.04 -27.06 5.26
CA HIS A 107 -8.73 -25.72 4.74
C HIS A 107 -7.81 -24.98 5.69
N ILE A 108 -7.15 -23.93 5.17
CA ILE A 108 -6.23 -23.12 5.93
C ILE A 108 -6.78 -21.70 5.99
N HIS A 109 -6.85 -21.16 7.21
CA HIS A 109 -7.02 -19.75 7.46
C HIS A 109 -5.65 -19.11 7.60
N GLU A 110 -5.42 -18.05 6.88
CA GLU A 110 -4.19 -17.26 6.92
C GLU A 110 -4.53 -15.79 7.15
N ARG A 111 -3.77 -15.14 8.01
CA ARG A 111 -3.93 -13.72 8.38
C ARG A 111 -2.71 -12.94 7.96
N HIS A 112 -2.90 -11.88 7.20
CA HIS A 112 -1.82 -11.04 6.73
C HIS A 112 -2.14 -9.54 6.80
N VAL A 113 -1.08 -8.73 6.75
CA VAL A 113 -1.17 -7.28 6.59
C VAL A 113 -0.33 -6.84 5.41
N PHE A 114 -0.81 -5.80 4.75
CA PHE A 114 -0.02 -5.11 3.74
C PHE A 114 0.86 -4.06 4.39
N ASP A 115 2.17 -4.19 4.22
CA ASP A 115 3.10 -3.16 4.65
C ASP A 115 3.13 -2.04 3.63
N CYS A 116 2.49 -0.95 3.98
CA CYS A 116 2.70 0.33 3.33
C CYS A 116 3.66 1.14 4.19
N GLU A 117 4.93 1.16 3.87
CA GLU A 117 5.94 2.00 4.54
C GLU A 117 5.49 3.45 4.77
N ASN A 118 4.38 3.86 4.15
CA ASN A 118 3.85 5.22 4.18
C ASN A 118 2.33 5.29 4.27
N MET A 119 1.72 4.71 5.29
CA MET A 119 0.27 4.85 5.54
C MET A 119 -0.23 6.31 5.65
N GLY A 120 0.67 7.28 5.87
CA GLY A 120 0.35 8.72 5.90
C GLY A 120 0.68 9.49 4.63
N TYR A 121 1.57 8.97 3.78
CA TYR A 121 2.03 9.62 2.55
C TYR A 121 1.61 8.89 1.27
N ALA A 122 1.19 7.64 1.37
CA ALA A 122 0.97 6.75 0.22
C ALA A 122 -0.02 7.29 -0.83
N ARG A 123 -1.08 7.99 -0.44
CA ARG A 123 -1.99 8.57 -1.45
C ARG A 123 -1.33 9.69 -2.24
N LYS A 124 -0.64 10.61 -1.56
CA LYS A 124 0.04 11.73 -2.24
C LYS A 124 1.28 11.27 -3.01
N ASP A 125 2.03 10.31 -2.47
CA ASP A 125 3.24 9.81 -3.13
C ASP A 125 2.95 8.84 -4.26
N VAL A 126 1.92 7.99 -4.17
CA VAL A 126 1.43 7.18 -5.30
C VAL A 126 0.83 8.05 -6.40
N GLU A 127 0.05 9.07 -6.05
CA GLU A 127 -0.45 10.04 -7.03
C GLU A 127 0.70 10.85 -7.64
N ARG A 128 1.69 11.26 -6.84
CA ARG A 128 2.90 11.96 -7.30
C ARG A 128 3.79 11.06 -8.16
N THR A 129 3.98 9.79 -7.80
CA THR A 129 4.73 8.82 -8.61
C THR A 129 3.99 8.51 -9.91
N LYS A 130 2.66 8.32 -9.88
CA LYS A 130 1.83 8.18 -11.08
C LYS A 130 1.87 9.44 -11.95
N MET A 131 1.87 10.62 -11.35
CA MET A 131 1.96 11.89 -12.06
C MET A 131 3.37 12.09 -12.68
N ASN A 132 4.42 11.72 -11.95
CA ASN A 132 5.80 11.76 -12.45
C ASN A 132 6.06 10.76 -13.58
N ALA A 133 5.38 9.62 -13.60
CA ALA A 133 5.48 8.62 -14.66
C ALA A 133 4.67 8.97 -15.93
N LYS A 134 3.79 9.98 -15.90
CA LYS A 134 3.02 10.40 -17.07
C LYS A 134 3.94 11.05 -18.12
N LYS A 135 3.91 10.50 -19.32
CA LYS A 135 4.57 11.11 -20.50
C LYS A 135 3.88 12.39 -20.96
N PHE A 136 2.56 12.47 -20.79
CA PHE A 136 1.73 13.61 -21.14
C PHE A 136 0.87 14.02 -19.95
N VAL A 137 0.78 15.34 -19.72
CA VAL A 137 -0.03 15.94 -18.64
C VAL A 137 -0.93 17.04 -19.19
N ARG A 138 -2.04 17.32 -18.53
CA ARG A 138 -2.83 18.53 -18.77
C ARG A 138 -2.15 19.73 -18.12
N TYR A 139 -2.53 20.95 -18.50
CA TYR A 139 -1.92 22.16 -17.95
C TYR A 139 -1.98 22.23 -16.41
N GLN A 140 -3.11 21.85 -15.81
CA GLN A 140 -3.26 21.84 -14.36
C GLN A 140 -2.31 20.84 -13.71
N GLU A 141 -2.30 19.61 -14.21
CA GLU A 141 -1.43 18.53 -13.73
C GLU A 141 0.07 18.87 -13.91
N GLY A 142 0.41 19.50 -15.03
CA GLY A 142 1.79 19.93 -15.29
C GLY A 142 2.23 21.06 -14.36
N ALA A 143 1.37 22.05 -14.12
CA ALA A 143 1.65 23.13 -13.18
C ALA A 143 1.94 22.59 -11.77
N GLU A 144 1.16 21.61 -11.31
CA GLU A 144 1.36 20.91 -10.04
C GLU A 144 2.66 20.08 -10.03
N LYS A 145 2.90 19.30 -11.10
CA LYS A 145 4.10 18.45 -11.24
C LYS A 145 5.40 19.24 -11.12
N TYR A 146 5.47 20.39 -11.78
CA TYR A 146 6.68 21.22 -11.81
C TYR A 146 6.67 22.34 -10.78
N SER A 147 5.67 22.41 -9.91
CA SER A 147 5.52 23.45 -8.89
C SER A 147 5.53 24.88 -9.46
N LEU A 148 4.90 25.05 -10.63
CA LEU A 148 4.76 26.32 -11.34
C LEU A 148 3.32 26.84 -11.23
N GLY A 149 3.16 28.18 -11.31
CA GLY A 149 1.83 28.74 -11.50
C GLY A 149 1.28 28.35 -12.89
N LEU A 150 -0.06 28.12 -12.97
CA LEU A 150 -0.72 27.62 -14.17
C LEU A 150 -0.39 28.48 -15.42
N THR A 151 -0.46 29.81 -15.30
CA THR A 151 -0.16 30.73 -16.41
C THR A 151 1.29 30.59 -16.85
N LYS A 152 2.23 30.54 -15.89
CA LYS A 152 3.66 30.41 -16.20
C LYS A 152 3.98 29.07 -16.85
N PHE A 153 3.38 27.97 -16.37
CA PHE A 153 3.53 26.66 -16.98
C PHE A 153 3.02 26.63 -18.42
N GLN A 154 1.87 27.27 -18.69
CA GLN A 154 1.30 27.35 -20.05
C GLN A 154 2.21 28.12 -21.01
N GLU A 155 2.80 29.23 -20.57
CA GLU A 155 3.76 30.03 -21.35
C GLU A 155 4.99 29.18 -21.71
N LEU A 156 5.67 28.63 -20.69
CA LEU A 156 6.87 27.82 -20.89
C LEU A 156 6.62 26.57 -21.72
N ALA A 157 5.47 25.91 -21.55
CA ALA A 157 5.12 24.74 -22.36
C ALA A 157 4.94 25.09 -23.85
N LYS A 158 4.40 26.27 -24.17
CA LYS A 158 4.30 26.78 -25.54
C LYS A 158 5.67 27.12 -26.12
N GLU A 159 6.50 27.83 -25.36
CA GLU A 159 7.87 28.19 -25.74
C GLU A 159 8.72 26.92 -25.98
N ALA A 160 8.59 25.91 -25.13
CA ALA A 160 9.21 24.60 -25.29
C ALA A 160 8.71 23.81 -26.52
N LYS A 161 7.64 24.29 -27.20
CA LYS A 161 6.91 23.54 -28.24
C LYS A 161 6.47 22.14 -27.77
N ALA A 162 6.19 22.00 -26.49
CA ALA A 162 5.81 20.74 -25.84
C ALA A 162 4.29 20.47 -25.87
N VAL A 163 3.49 21.41 -26.39
CA VAL A 163 2.02 21.36 -26.35
C VAL A 163 1.48 20.62 -27.57
N TYR A 164 0.66 19.60 -27.31
CA TYR A 164 -0.14 18.87 -28.28
C TYR A 164 -1.61 19.24 -28.11
N LYS A 165 -2.26 19.70 -29.17
CA LYS A 165 -3.68 20.03 -29.14
C LYS A 165 -4.47 19.01 -29.94
N ILE A 166 -5.36 18.32 -29.26
CA ILE A 166 -6.28 17.33 -29.81
C ILE A 166 -7.69 17.85 -29.51
N ASP A 167 -8.39 18.34 -30.52
CA ASP A 167 -9.70 18.98 -30.38
C ASP A 167 -9.71 20.09 -29.32
N LYS A 168 -10.46 19.84 -28.24
CA LYS A 168 -10.58 20.75 -27.08
C LYS A 168 -9.58 20.48 -25.96
N VAL A 169 -8.73 19.44 -26.10
CA VAL A 169 -7.77 19.01 -25.07
C VAL A 169 -6.37 19.47 -25.45
N ALA A 170 -5.69 20.11 -24.52
CA ALA A 170 -4.27 20.42 -24.63
C ALA A 170 -3.48 19.49 -23.67
N LEU A 171 -2.47 18.82 -24.23
CA LEU A 171 -1.55 17.95 -23.52
C LEU A 171 -0.13 18.50 -23.65
N VAL A 172 0.65 18.39 -22.59
CA VAL A 172 2.07 18.78 -22.58
C VAL A 172 2.92 17.53 -22.47
N ASN A 173 3.85 17.36 -23.40
CA ASN A 173 4.85 16.29 -23.34
C ASN A 173 5.92 16.65 -22.29
N CYS A 174 6.01 15.85 -21.23
CA CYS A 174 6.93 16.09 -20.15
C CYS A 174 8.41 16.02 -20.57
N GLU A 175 8.80 15.09 -21.43
CA GLU A 175 10.19 14.93 -21.90
C GLU A 175 10.68 16.16 -22.69
N ILE A 176 9.84 16.72 -23.55
CA ILE A 176 10.16 17.93 -24.31
C ILE A 176 10.24 19.14 -23.37
N PHE A 177 9.29 19.24 -22.44
CA PHE A 177 9.26 20.30 -21.47
C PHE A 177 10.47 20.27 -20.53
N GLU A 178 10.83 19.09 -20.00
CA GLU A 178 11.99 18.91 -19.11
C GLU A 178 13.30 19.27 -19.83
N ARG A 179 13.44 18.86 -21.09
CA ARG A 179 14.60 19.25 -21.92
C ARG A 179 14.70 20.77 -22.11
N TYR A 180 13.58 21.45 -22.25
CA TYR A 180 13.54 22.91 -22.33
C TYR A 180 13.91 23.56 -21.00
N LEU A 181 13.48 22.99 -19.87
CA LEU A 181 13.84 23.49 -18.55
C LEU A 181 15.34 23.46 -18.28
N GLU A 182 16.09 22.51 -18.85
CA GLU A 182 17.55 22.46 -18.70
C GLU A 182 18.25 23.73 -19.28
N SER A 183 17.59 24.44 -20.20
CA SER A 183 18.13 25.73 -20.70
C SER A 183 18.13 26.85 -19.67
N PHE A 184 17.37 26.70 -18.58
CA PHE A 184 17.32 27.66 -17.47
C PHE A 184 18.24 27.26 -16.30
N ARG A 185 19.04 26.22 -16.47
CA ARG A 185 19.94 25.74 -15.41
C ARG A 185 20.99 26.82 -15.11
N ILE A 186 21.05 27.21 -13.83
CA ILE A 186 22.10 28.10 -13.32
C ILE A 186 23.34 27.25 -13.03
N ALA A 187 24.48 27.61 -13.61
CA ALA A 187 25.76 26.93 -13.40
C ALA A 187 26.34 27.21 -12.02
#